data_8d04928627a420c70fe016655abcdbd4
#
_entry.id   8d04928627a420c70fe016655abcdbd4
#
_cell.length_a   1.000
_cell.length_b   1.000
_cell.length_c   1.000
_cell.angle_alpha   90.00
_cell.angle_beta   90.00
_cell.angle_gamma   90.00
#
_symmetry.space_group_name_H-M   'P 1'
#
loop_
_entity.id
_entity.type
_entity.pdbx_description
1 polymer ?
#
loop_
_entity_poly.entity_id
_entity_poly.type
_entity_poly.pdbx_seq_one_letter_code
_entity_poly.pdbx_strand_id
1 'polypeptide(L)'
;SARTGQVLNQKNIEEKREIAKKAINFINEGDCIILDSGSTTTEIAKLLVSFKNLTIITNALNIALILGENPNISLIVTGGEFKAPTLSLTGEMAAQPFNNLHANKLFLATAGISAKMQLTYPSLSDLVVKSAMIKSSDEVFLVADSSKIGNTSFASLGSISLIKALITDNKISYEDIKKIEEQNVKIIF
;
A
#
# COMPACT_ATOMS: atom_id res chain seq x y z
N SER A 1 -5.81 8.41 25.80
CA SER A 1 -5.23 7.32 25.02
C SER A 1 -5.55 7.54 23.56
N ALA A 2 -4.53 7.74 22.73
CA ALA A 2 -4.75 7.77 21.30
C ALA A 2 -5.39 6.45 20.89
N ARG A 3 -6.62 6.51 20.46
CA ARG A 3 -7.31 5.35 19.97
C ARG A 3 -6.65 4.96 18.66
N THR A 4 -6.40 3.67 18.46
CA THR A 4 -5.77 3.17 17.24
C THR A 4 -6.42 3.73 15.98
N GLY A 5 -7.76 3.87 15.98
CA GLY A 5 -8.51 4.46 14.87
C GLY A 5 -8.30 5.96 14.68
N GLN A 6 -7.70 6.67 15.65
CA GLN A 6 -7.41 8.09 15.52
C GLN A 6 -6.00 8.35 14.96
N VAL A 7 -5.14 7.35 14.97
CA VAL A 7 -3.78 7.44 14.43
C VAL A 7 -3.83 7.39 12.90
N LEU A 8 -4.73 6.57 12.33
CA LEU A 8 -4.91 6.47 10.89
C LEU A 8 -5.80 7.59 10.35
N ASN A 9 -5.44 8.08 9.17
CA ASN A 9 -6.22 9.11 8.49
C ASN A 9 -7.57 8.56 8.06
N GLN A 10 -8.66 9.10 8.62
CA GLN A 10 -10.03 8.73 8.30
C GLN A 10 -10.65 9.59 7.19
N LYS A 11 -9.89 10.55 6.65
CA LYS A 11 -10.35 11.33 5.49
C LYS A 11 -10.58 10.41 4.30
N ASN A 12 -11.63 10.70 3.55
CA ASN A 12 -11.96 9.97 2.32
C ASN A 12 -12.15 8.48 2.56
N ILE A 13 -12.74 8.12 3.70
CA ILE A 13 -12.90 6.71 4.09
C ILE A 13 -13.77 5.94 3.08
N GLU A 14 -14.79 6.57 2.51
CA GLU A 14 -15.65 5.92 1.51
C GLU A 14 -14.86 5.61 0.24
N GLU A 15 -14.02 6.53 -0.21
CA GLU A 15 -13.15 6.34 -1.36
C GLU A 15 -12.13 5.21 -1.10
N LYS A 16 -11.57 5.14 0.10
CA LYS A 16 -10.64 4.09 0.50
C LYS A 16 -11.31 2.72 0.53
N ARG A 17 -12.56 2.64 0.97
CA ARG A 17 -13.36 1.41 0.94
C ARG A 17 -13.66 0.96 -0.48
N GLU A 18 -14.00 1.90 -1.36
CA GLU A 18 -14.21 1.58 -2.78
C GLU A 18 -12.94 1.06 -3.44
N ILE A 19 -11.79 1.66 -3.14
CA ILE A 19 -10.49 1.19 -3.60
C ILE A 19 -10.24 -0.24 -3.12
N ALA A 20 -10.50 -0.51 -1.85
CA ALA A 20 -10.31 -1.84 -1.28
C ALA A 20 -11.16 -2.90 -1.98
N LYS A 21 -12.43 -2.59 -2.29
CA LYS A 21 -13.31 -3.50 -3.03
C LYS A 21 -12.78 -3.82 -4.42
N LYS A 22 -12.18 -2.86 -5.08
CA LYS A 22 -11.54 -3.08 -6.40
C LYS A 22 -10.26 -3.89 -6.27
N ALA A 23 -9.45 -3.57 -5.25
CA ALA A 23 -8.16 -4.24 -5.04
C ALA A 23 -8.31 -5.75 -4.84
N ILE A 24 -9.30 -6.19 -4.07
CA ILE A 24 -9.47 -7.63 -3.79
C ILE A 24 -9.83 -8.44 -5.04
N ASN A 25 -10.32 -7.81 -6.10
CA ASN A 25 -10.58 -8.49 -7.38
C ASN A 25 -9.29 -8.97 -8.07
N PHE A 26 -8.14 -8.44 -7.65
CA PHE A 26 -6.84 -8.84 -8.17
C PHE A 26 -6.13 -9.88 -7.29
N ILE A 27 -6.79 -10.35 -6.22
CA ILE A 27 -6.22 -11.31 -5.27
C ILE A 27 -6.87 -12.66 -5.48
N ASN A 28 -6.05 -13.68 -5.67
CA ASN A 28 -6.48 -15.06 -5.89
C ASN A 28 -5.97 -15.95 -4.75
N GLU A 29 -6.71 -17.03 -4.46
CA GLU A 29 -6.21 -18.06 -3.55
C GLU A 29 -4.85 -18.58 -4.04
N GLY A 30 -3.94 -18.80 -3.11
CA GLY A 30 -2.58 -19.22 -3.42
C GLY A 30 -1.60 -18.06 -3.62
N ASP A 31 -2.07 -16.84 -3.70
CA ASP A 31 -1.19 -15.69 -3.84
C ASP A 31 -0.34 -15.45 -2.59
N CYS A 32 0.86 -14.95 -2.83
CA CYS A 32 1.70 -14.32 -1.84
C CYS A 32 1.67 -12.81 -2.10
N ILE A 33 1.12 -12.04 -1.18
CA ILE A 33 0.96 -10.59 -1.34
C ILE A 33 1.68 -9.83 -0.25
N ILE A 34 2.21 -8.67 -0.63
CA ILE A 34 2.71 -7.68 0.31
C ILE A 34 1.62 -6.63 0.47
N LEU A 35 1.25 -6.37 1.70
CA LEU A 35 0.29 -5.35 2.05
C LEU A 35 1.02 -4.25 2.83
N ASP A 36 1.21 -3.12 2.17
CA ASP A 36 1.90 -1.97 2.76
C ASP A 36 1.07 -1.35 3.90
N SER A 37 1.68 -0.51 4.70
CA SER A 37 1.00 0.23 5.76
C SER A 37 0.20 1.41 5.19
N GLY A 38 -0.86 1.79 5.86
CA GLY A 38 -1.65 2.95 5.54
C GLY A 38 -3.15 2.74 5.74
N SER A 39 -3.91 3.81 5.62
CA SER A 39 -5.36 3.76 5.83
C SER A 39 -6.10 3.03 4.70
N THR A 40 -5.64 3.16 3.47
CA THR A 40 -6.24 2.45 2.32
C THR A 40 -5.95 0.96 2.37
N THR A 41 -4.71 0.57 2.62
CA THR A 41 -4.32 -0.83 2.76
C THR A 41 -4.97 -1.49 3.96
N THR A 42 -5.25 -0.73 5.02
CA THR A 42 -6.02 -1.21 6.17
C THR A 42 -7.43 -1.62 5.74
N GLU A 43 -8.08 -0.87 4.86
CA GLU A 43 -9.40 -1.24 4.34
C GLU A 43 -9.35 -2.51 3.48
N ILE A 44 -8.26 -2.72 2.75
CA ILE A 44 -8.03 -3.98 2.02
C ILE A 44 -7.93 -5.15 3.02
N ALA A 45 -7.15 -4.99 4.09
CA ALA A 45 -6.99 -6.03 5.11
C ALA A 45 -8.32 -6.44 5.72
N LYS A 46 -9.21 -5.49 5.99
CA LYS A 46 -10.54 -5.78 6.54
C LYS A 46 -11.37 -6.69 5.63
N LEU A 47 -11.20 -6.57 4.31
CA LEU A 47 -11.89 -7.43 3.36
C LEU A 47 -11.23 -8.80 3.19
N LEU A 48 -9.96 -8.94 3.55
CA LEU A 48 -9.22 -10.18 3.41
C LEU A 48 -9.44 -11.16 4.57
N VAL A 49 -10.11 -10.75 5.64
CA VAL A 49 -10.35 -11.59 6.83
C VAL A 49 -11.09 -12.89 6.51
N SER A 50 -11.86 -12.93 5.43
CA SER A 50 -12.61 -14.11 5.00
C SER A 50 -11.92 -14.93 3.91
N PHE A 51 -10.76 -14.48 3.44
CA PHE A 51 -10.02 -15.17 2.38
C PHE A 51 -9.32 -16.42 2.93
N LYS A 52 -9.02 -17.35 2.02
CA LYS A 52 -8.35 -18.62 2.35
C LYS A 52 -7.11 -18.77 1.47
N ASN A 53 -6.14 -19.52 2.00
CA ASN A 53 -4.95 -19.90 1.26
C ASN A 53 -4.18 -18.69 0.69
N LEU A 54 -3.93 -17.71 1.55
CA LEU A 54 -3.08 -16.56 1.25
C LEU A 54 -1.84 -16.54 2.13
N THR A 55 -0.75 -16.07 1.57
CA THR A 55 0.41 -15.62 2.33
C THR A 55 0.45 -14.10 2.26
N ILE A 56 0.47 -13.43 3.40
CA ILE A 56 0.50 -11.97 3.45
C ILE A 56 1.71 -11.52 4.25
N ILE A 57 2.46 -10.61 3.67
CA ILE A 57 3.61 -9.97 4.32
C ILE A 57 3.25 -8.50 4.52
N THR A 58 3.37 -8.01 5.74
CA THR A 58 3.05 -6.62 6.05
C THR A 58 4.04 -6.01 7.04
N ASN A 59 4.25 -4.70 6.91
CA ASN A 59 4.98 -3.89 7.87
C ASN A 59 4.04 -3.06 8.76
N ALA A 60 2.75 -3.36 8.76
CA ALA A 60 1.73 -2.62 9.49
C ALA A 60 1.21 -3.45 10.68
N LEU A 61 1.38 -2.94 11.90
CA LEU A 61 0.95 -3.66 13.10
C LEU A 61 -0.56 -3.83 13.19
N ASN A 62 -1.33 -2.81 12.79
CA ASN A 62 -2.78 -2.91 12.79
C ASN A 62 -3.30 -3.93 11.77
N ILE A 63 -2.67 -4.02 10.60
CA ILE A 63 -3.01 -5.02 9.58
C ILE A 63 -2.70 -6.42 10.10
N ALA A 64 -1.55 -6.58 10.76
CA ALA A 64 -1.19 -7.86 11.37
C ALA A 64 -2.24 -8.30 12.40
N LEU A 65 -2.74 -7.39 13.22
CA LEU A 65 -3.78 -7.70 14.22
C LEU A 65 -5.11 -8.04 13.56
N ILE A 66 -5.49 -7.33 12.50
CA ILE A 66 -6.73 -7.60 11.75
C ILE A 66 -6.71 -9.01 11.16
N LEU A 67 -5.59 -9.42 10.57
CA LEU A 67 -5.48 -10.68 9.85
C LEU A 67 -5.00 -11.85 10.71
N GLY A 68 -4.39 -11.56 11.86
CA GLY A 68 -3.70 -12.57 12.66
C GLY A 68 -4.60 -13.65 13.25
N GLU A 69 -5.91 -13.40 13.36
CA GLU A 69 -6.85 -14.38 13.85
C GLU A 69 -7.33 -15.39 12.81
N ASN A 70 -7.05 -15.13 11.53
CA ASN A 70 -7.49 -16.02 10.47
C ASN A 70 -6.47 -17.16 10.23
N PRO A 71 -6.83 -18.42 10.58
CA PRO A 71 -5.92 -19.56 10.43
C PRO A 71 -5.64 -19.94 8.97
N ASN A 72 -6.42 -19.41 8.03
CA ASN A 72 -6.26 -19.70 6.59
C ASN A 72 -5.30 -18.73 5.90
N ILE A 73 -4.74 -17.78 6.64
CA ILE A 73 -3.75 -16.83 6.14
C ILE A 73 -2.42 -17.08 6.84
N SER A 74 -1.39 -17.33 6.04
CA SER A 74 -0.02 -17.35 6.54
C SER A 74 0.48 -15.92 6.60
N LEU A 75 0.71 -15.40 7.79
CA LEU A 75 1.03 -14.01 8.01
C LEU A 75 2.48 -13.82 8.44
N ILE A 76 3.19 -12.96 7.73
CA ILE A 76 4.57 -12.57 8.06
C ILE A 76 4.57 -11.07 8.35
N VAL A 77 5.05 -10.71 9.52
CA VAL A 77 5.17 -9.31 9.95
C VAL A 77 6.64 -8.93 10.04
N THR A 78 7.03 -7.82 9.43
CA THR A 78 8.42 -7.36 9.47
C THR A 78 8.78 -6.85 10.86
N GLY A 79 10.06 -6.79 11.16
CA GLY A 79 10.57 -5.96 12.23
C GLY A 79 10.70 -4.51 11.77
N GLY A 80 11.39 -3.69 12.54
CA GLY A 80 11.71 -2.33 12.15
C GLY A 80 11.43 -1.30 13.21
N GLU A 81 11.67 -0.04 12.84
CA GLU A 81 11.39 1.11 13.69
C GLU A 81 9.91 1.49 13.56
N PHE A 82 9.23 1.60 14.70
CA PHE A 82 7.80 1.89 14.74
C PHE A 82 7.50 3.37 14.48
N LYS A 83 6.56 3.62 13.58
CA LYS A 83 6.04 4.95 13.25
C LYS A 83 4.57 5.03 13.64
N ALA A 84 4.27 5.78 14.70
CA ALA A 84 2.92 5.88 15.26
C ALA A 84 1.85 6.35 14.25
N PRO A 85 2.07 7.40 13.44
CA PRO A 85 1.02 7.93 12.56
C PRO A 85 0.45 6.92 11.57
N THR A 86 1.27 5.99 11.09
CA THR A 86 0.86 4.97 10.12
C THR A 86 0.81 3.56 10.71
N LEU A 87 1.17 3.42 11.99
CA LEU A 87 1.28 2.12 12.69
C LEU A 87 2.22 1.17 11.94
N SER A 88 3.25 1.74 11.31
CA SER A 88 4.15 1.00 10.43
C SER A 88 5.52 0.78 11.04
N LEU A 89 6.19 -0.25 10.53
CA LEU A 89 7.58 -0.56 10.81
C LEU A 89 8.41 -0.14 9.59
N THR A 90 9.49 0.60 9.83
CA THR A 90 10.30 1.23 8.78
C THR A 90 11.79 0.96 8.99
N GLY A 91 12.61 1.42 8.03
CA GLY A 91 14.05 1.33 8.06
C GLY A 91 14.58 -0.03 7.57
N GLU A 92 15.88 -0.23 7.73
CA GLU A 92 16.59 -1.42 7.23
C GLU A 92 16.06 -2.73 7.84
N MET A 93 15.71 -2.73 9.12
CA MET A 93 15.18 -3.92 9.77
C MET A 93 13.83 -4.35 9.19
N ALA A 94 13.02 -3.39 8.75
CA ALA A 94 11.76 -3.70 8.08
C ALA A 94 11.98 -4.14 6.63
N ALA A 95 12.99 -3.59 5.97
CA ALA A 95 13.31 -3.89 4.58
C ALA A 95 14.00 -5.26 4.39
N GLN A 96 14.80 -5.67 5.36
CA GLN A 96 15.67 -6.84 5.24
C GLN A 96 14.96 -8.14 4.83
N PRO A 97 13.79 -8.51 5.39
CA PRO A 97 13.12 -9.75 5.00
C PRO A 97 12.80 -9.83 3.51
N PHE A 98 12.53 -8.70 2.87
CA PHE A 98 12.17 -8.65 1.46
C PHE A 98 13.31 -9.07 0.52
N ASN A 99 14.56 -9.06 0.98
CA ASN A 99 15.70 -9.52 0.19
C ASN A 99 15.64 -11.03 -0.09
N ASN A 100 14.89 -11.79 0.71
CA ASN A 100 14.77 -13.24 0.62
C ASN A 100 13.36 -13.72 0.33
N LEU A 101 12.46 -12.79 -0.03
CA LEU A 101 11.06 -13.07 -0.30
C LEU A 101 10.76 -12.78 -1.76
N HIS A 102 9.76 -13.50 -2.27
CA HIS A 102 9.18 -13.26 -3.58
C HIS A 102 7.68 -13.22 -3.45
N ALA A 103 7.05 -12.13 -3.88
CA ALA A 103 5.61 -11.95 -3.81
C ALA A 103 5.02 -11.79 -5.21
N ASN A 104 3.82 -12.31 -5.41
CA ASN A 104 3.08 -12.13 -6.66
C ASN A 104 2.67 -10.67 -6.83
N LYS A 105 2.18 -10.06 -5.75
CA LYS A 105 1.59 -8.72 -5.81
C LYS A 105 1.97 -7.90 -4.59
N LEU A 106 2.15 -6.62 -4.82
CA LEU A 106 2.32 -5.62 -3.79
C LEU A 106 1.18 -4.60 -3.91
N PHE A 107 0.49 -4.35 -2.82
CA PHE A 107 -0.43 -3.21 -2.70
C PHE A 107 0.30 -2.11 -1.93
N LEU A 108 0.79 -1.12 -2.68
CA LEU A 108 1.65 -0.06 -2.19
C LEU A 108 0.81 1.18 -1.86
N ALA A 109 1.09 1.79 -0.70
CA ALA A 109 0.53 3.07 -0.32
C ALA A 109 1.48 4.22 -0.70
N THR A 110 0.97 5.43 -0.71
CA THR A 110 1.77 6.64 -0.86
C THR A 110 1.18 7.78 -0.04
N ALA A 111 2.01 8.71 0.38
CA ALA A 111 1.57 9.95 1.01
C ALA A 111 1.15 10.98 -0.04
N GLY A 112 1.74 10.92 -1.22
CA GLY A 112 1.40 11.82 -2.32
C GLY A 112 2.05 11.42 -3.62
N ILE A 113 1.38 11.78 -4.72
CA ILE A 113 1.92 11.69 -6.06
C ILE A 113 2.20 13.13 -6.49
N SER A 114 3.47 13.50 -6.66
CA SER A 114 3.84 14.87 -6.98
C SER A 114 3.38 15.30 -8.38
N ALA A 115 3.41 16.60 -8.65
CA ALA A 115 3.10 17.14 -9.98
C ALA A 115 4.03 16.56 -11.08
N LYS A 116 5.21 16.10 -10.69
CA LYS A 116 6.17 15.44 -11.58
C LYS A 116 5.99 13.92 -11.64
N MET A 117 4.87 13.42 -11.18
CA MET A 117 4.53 11.98 -11.17
C MET A 117 5.53 11.12 -10.38
N GLN A 118 6.03 11.66 -9.28
CA GLN A 118 6.88 10.94 -8.34
C GLN A 118 6.06 10.44 -7.15
N LEU A 119 6.34 9.23 -6.69
CA LEU A 119 5.76 8.66 -5.49
C LEU A 119 6.52 9.23 -4.29
N THR A 120 5.81 9.86 -3.36
CA THR A 120 6.44 10.55 -2.24
C THR A 120 5.94 10.09 -0.89
N TYR A 121 6.83 10.18 0.11
CA TYR A 121 6.64 9.67 1.46
C TYR A 121 7.20 10.66 2.50
N PRO A 122 6.78 10.54 3.78
CA PRO A 122 7.21 11.49 4.81
C PRO A 122 8.69 11.44 5.16
N SER A 123 9.35 10.27 5.03
CA SER A 123 10.73 10.11 5.50
C SER A 123 11.57 9.21 4.59
N LEU A 124 12.89 9.34 4.72
CA LEU A 124 13.83 8.49 3.99
C LEU A 124 13.75 7.02 4.46
N SER A 125 13.42 6.78 5.72
CA SER A 125 13.24 5.43 6.24
C SER A 125 12.06 4.70 5.60
N ASP A 126 11.05 5.43 5.13
CA ASP A 126 9.95 4.86 4.33
C ASP A 126 10.48 4.35 3.00
N LEU A 127 11.35 5.09 2.34
CA LEU A 127 11.87 4.71 1.01
C LEU A 127 12.61 3.39 1.04
N VAL A 128 13.35 3.12 2.10
CA VAL A 128 14.11 1.87 2.26
C VAL A 128 13.17 0.66 2.20
N VAL A 129 12.07 0.72 2.92
CA VAL A 129 11.07 -0.35 2.97
C VAL A 129 10.32 -0.47 1.64
N LYS A 130 9.83 0.66 1.11
CA LYS A 130 9.05 0.65 -0.14
C LYS A 130 9.87 0.13 -1.32
N SER A 131 11.13 0.53 -1.41
CA SER A 131 12.04 0.03 -2.44
C SER A 131 12.22 -1.49 -2.36
N ALA A 132 12.38 -2.01 -1.16
CA ALA A 132 12.54 -3.45 -0.95
C ALA A 132 11.27 -4.22 -1.33
N MET A 133 10.09 -3.68 -0.97
CA MET A 133 8.80 -4.26 -1.34
C MET A 133 8.63 -4.34 -2.86
N ILE A 134 8.96 -3.26 -3.57
CA ILE A 134 8.85 -3.20 -5.04
C ILE A 134 9.75 -4.25 -5.68
N LYS A 135 11.01 -4.32 -5.23
CA LYS A 135 12.00 -5.26 -5.80
C LYS A 135 11.62 -6.72 -5.62
N SER A 136 10.89 -7.06 -4.56
CA SER A 136 10.50 -8.44 -4.27
C SER A 136 9.17 -8.86 -4.89
N SER A 137 8.50 -7.97 -5.62
CA SER A 137 7.15 -8.21 -6.14
C SER A 137 7.13 -8.30 -7.66
N ASP A 138 6.28 -9.17 -8.20
CA ASP A 138 6.06 -9.29 -9.65
C ASP A 138 5.22 -8.14 -10.18
N GLU A 139 4.14 -7.81 -9.48
CA GLU A 139 3.21 -6.76 -9.88
C GLU A 139 2.99 -5.79 -8.73
N VAL A 140 3.07 -4.50 -9.03
CA VAL A 140 2.86 -3.44 -8.05
C VAL A 140 1.60 -2.66 -8.36
N PHE A 141 0.64 -2.68 -7.43
CA PHE A 141 -0.56 -1.86 -7.48
C PHE A 141 -0.41 -0.74 -6.46
N LEU A 142 -0.48 0.50 -6.93
CA LEU A 142 -0.58 1.64 -6.02
C LEU A 142 -2.03 1.83 -5.64
N VAL A 143 -2.33 1.88 -4.35
CA VAL A 143 -3.68 2.10 -3.85
C VAL A 143 -3.73 3.46 -3.15
N ALA A 144 -4.37 4.42 -3.79
CA ALA A 144 -4.40 5.79 -3.31
C ALA A 144 -5.68 6.49 -3.77
N ASP A 145 -6.35 7.19 -2.86
CA ASP A 145 -7.47 8.01 -3.26
C ASP A 145 -6.99 9.24 -4.07
N SER A 146 -7.89 9.80 -4.87
CA SER A 146 -7.54 10.86 -5.82
C SER A 146 -7.01 12.13 -5.16
N SER A 147 -7.26 12.35 -3.86
CA SER A 147 -6.74 13.49 -3.14
C SER A 147 -5.21 13.48 -2.98
N LYS A 148 -4.59 12.31 -3.20
CA LYS A 148 -3.14 12.16 -3.13
C LYS A 148 -2.42 12.71 -4.37
N ILE A 149 -3.15 12.85 -5.48
CA ILE A 149 -2.57 13.31 -6.74
C ILE A 149 -2.35 14.83 -6.66
N GLY A 150 -1.13 15.26 -6.94
CA GLY A 150 -0.73 16.65 -6.85
C GLY A 150 -0.14 17.04 -5.49
N ASN A 151 -0.13 16.14 -4.52
CA ASN A 151 0.50 16.37 -3.21
C ASN A 151 1.92 15.84 -3.19
N THR A 152 2.82 16.61 -2.63
CA THR A 152 4.23 16.22 -2.52
C THR A 152 4.62 16.09 -1.05
N SER A 153 5.17 14.93 -0.68
CA SER A 153 5.77 14.72 0.63
C SER A 153 7.30 14.84 0.53
N PHE A 154 7.97 14.76 1.65
CA PHE A 154 9.40 15.09 1.78
C PHE A 154 10.33 14.22 0.92
N ALA A 155 10.12 12.91 0.93
CA ALA A 155 11.04 11.96 0.30
C ALA A 155 10.45 11.36 -0.97
N SER A 156 11.20 11.37 -2.07
CA SER A 156 10.77 10.83 -3.35
C SER A 156 11.35 9.44 -3.57
N LEU A 157 10.47 8.46 -3.81
CA LEU A 157 10.86 7.08 -4.11
C LEU A 157 11.31 6.92 -5.57
N GLY A 158 10.62 7.58 -6.46
CA GLY A 158 10.84 7.46 -7.89
C GLY A 158 9.57 7.71 -8.69
N SER A 159 9.66 7.53 -9.99
CA SER A 159 8.54 7.74 -10.91
C SER A 159 7.39 6.78 -10.65
N ILE A 160 6.17 7.26 -10.88
CA ILE A 160 4.97 6.42 -10.87
C ILE A 160 5.06 5.26 -11.89
N SER A 161 5.94 5.38 -12.89
CA SER A 161 6.18 4.28 -13.85
C SER A 161 6.73 2.99 -13.23
N LEU A 162 7.12 3.05 -11.95
CA LEU A 162 7.51 1.85 -11.19
C LEU A 162 6.33 0.90 -10.90
N ILE A 163 5.10 1.40 -10.99
CA ILE A 163 3.91 0.60 -10.70
C ILE A 163 3.23 0.14 -11.99
N LYS A 164 2.51 -0.97 -11.89
CA LYS A 164 1.70 -1.50 -12.99
C LYS A 164 0.40 -0.73 -13.15
N ALA A 165 -0.28 -0.46 -12.04
CA ALA A 165 -1.60 0.16 -12.04
C ALA A 165 -1.82 0.98 -10.77
N LEU A 166 -2.61 2.04 -10.92
CA LEU A 166 -3.17 2.81 -9.82
C LEU A 166 -4.62 2.41 -9.62
N ILE A 167 -4.96 1.98 -8.42
CA ILE A 167 -6.35 1.75 -8.02
C ILE A 167 -6.77 2.98 -7.20
N THR A 168 -7.77 3.69 -7.70
CA THR A 168 -8.21 4.95 -7.12
C THR A 168 -9.74 5.06 -7.12
N ASP A 169 -10.28 6.20 -6.77
CA ASP A 169 -11.70 6.49 -6.77
C ASP A 169 -12.14 7.26 -8.02
N ASN A 170 -13.44 7.36 -8.22
CA ASN A 170 -14.04 8.00 -9.41
C ASN A 170 -14.00 9.53 -9.41
N LYS A 171 -13.44 10.15 -8.39
CA LYS A 171 -13.26 11.62 -8.34
C LYS A 171 -11.97 12.07 -9.02
N ILE A 172 -11.17 11.13 -9.52
CA ILE A 172 -9.97 11.47 -10.28
C ILE A 172 -10.34 12.29 -11.51
N SER A 173 -9.61 13.37 -11.77
CA SER A 173 -9.86 14.24 -12.93
C SER A 173 -9.39 13.60 -14.22
N TYR A 174 -10.02 13.99 -15.33
CA TYR A 174 -9.58 13.55 -16.67
C TYR A 174 -8.12 13.94 -16.95
N GLU A 175 -7.72 15.12 -16.52
CA GLU A 175 -6.34 15.59 -16.67
C GLU A 175 -5.35 14.68 -15.95
N ASP A 176 -5.66 14.29 -14.71
CA ASP A 176 -4.80 13.40 -13.93
C ASP A 176 -4.76 11.99 -14.53
N ILE A 177 -5.88 11.47 -15.01
CA ILE A 177 -5.93 10.19 -15.73
C ILE A 177 -4.95 10.22 -16.88
N LYS A 178 -5.03 11.26 -17.72
CA LYS A 178 -4.18 11.39 -18.90
C LYS A 178 -2.70 11.44 -18.55
N LYS A 179 -2.33 12.24 -17.55
CA LYS A 179 -0.94 12.36 -17.10
C LYS A 179 -0.37 11.04 -16.60
N ILE A 180 -1.16 10.28 -15.86
CA ILE A 180 -0.75 9.00 -15.30
C ILE A 180 -0.64 7.95 -16.40
N GLU A 181 -1.61 7.89 -17.32
CA GLU A 181 -1.58 6.95 -18.44
C GLU A 181 -0.39 7.21 -19.38
N GLU A 182 0.04 8.46 -19.52
CA GLU A 182 1.25 8.81 -20.26
C GLU A 182 2.52 8.18 -19.66
N GLN A 183 2.49 7.78 -18.40
CA GLN A 183 3.59 7.09 -17.73
C GLN A 183 3.49 5.55 -17.85
N ASN A 184 2.64 5.04 -18.73
CA ASN A 184 2.36 3.62 -18.92
C ASN A 184 1.78 2.93 -17.68
N VAL A 185 1.00 3.67 -16.91
CA VAL A 185 0.31 3.18 -15.72
C VAL A 185 -1.17 3.05 -16.03
N LYS A 186 -1.71 1.85 -15.81
CA LYS A 186 -3.15 1.60 -15.93
C LYS A 186 -3.88 2.21 -14.74
N ILE A 187 -5.06 2.78 -14.97
CA ILE A 187 -5.90 3.31 -13.90
C ILE A 187 -7.14 2.44 -13.75
N ILE A 188 -7.43 2.09 -12.51
CA ILE A 188 -8.59 1.29 -12.11
C ILE A 188 -9.40 2.14 -11.15
N PHE A 189 -10.67 2.46 -11.53
CA PHE A 189 -11.54 3.29 -10.69
C PHE A 189 -13.03 2.97 -10.92
#